data_fca7d0acfd7d11b69568d0837e5b573e
#
_entry.id   fca7d0acfd7d11b69568d0837e5b573e
#
_cell.length_a   1.000
_cell.length_b   1.000
_cell.length_c   1.000
_cell.angle_alpha   90.00
_cell.angle_beta   90.00
_cell.angle_gamma   90.00
#
_symmetry.space_group_name_H-M   'P 1'
#
loop_
_entity.id
_entity.type
_entity.pdbx_description
1 polymer ?
#
loop_
_entity_poly.entity_id
_entity_poly.type
_entity_poly.pdbx_seq_one_letter_code
_entity_poly.pdbx_strand_id
1 'polypeptide(L)'
;MSAPAREPIPSLEVDPALALSPTPAAPIHRSGRWIDHWDPEDPTFWRGGGRRVARRNLALSVYAEFLGFCVWALWSVVVPLLPGAGFSLTLDQQFWLIAVPSLVGATIRIPYTFAVPRFGGRNWTIASALLLLVPAAALAVVVTRPGTSFGVLLACAALAGVGGGNFASSMANISFFFPEAEKGKALGLNAAGGNLGTGIVQMVVPAVIAVGAGIHLERAGLVFIPLALLAAVLAWRGMDNLSGARADYRSFAVAAHNRHTWIISFLYIGTFGSFIGYSSAFPTLLKTQFPEVTTSIAFVGALVGALSRPLGGMVADRFGGARVSIASFGLLTAGAVGAIRGLQGHSFPVFFSAFMVLFLGAGIGNGATYRMIPAVFRAGVDREHLATARKAAAGCIGIAGAVGAYGGFLIPRGFATAQKTFGSLVPALWVFVVAYLLMAAVTYAVYQRRGAALAAETI
;
A
#
# COMPACT_ATOMS: atom_id res chain seq x y z
N MET A 1 -69.87 -19.71 27.35
CA MET A 1 -69.19 -18.82 26.36
C MET A 1 -68.02 -19.59 25.81
N SER A 2 -68.20 -20.22 24.66
CA SER A 2 -67.19 -20.99 23.93
C SER A 2 -66.35 -20.05 23.05
N ALA A 3 -65.02 -20.17 23.13
CA ALA A 3 -64.10 -19.41 22.31
C ALA A 3 -64.20 -19.86 20.82
N PRO A 4 -64.05 -18.94 19.85
CA PRO A 4 -64.12 -19.30 18.44
C PRO A 4 -62.83 -20.05 18.02
N ALA A 5 -63.04 -21.11 17.22
CA ALA A 5 -61.98 -21.91 16.61
C ALA A 5 -61.16 -21.02 15.65
N ARG A 6 -59.83 -21.05 15.78
CA ARG A 6 -58.91 -20.44 14.82
C ARG A 6 -58.90 -21.25 13.52
N GLU A 7 -59.24 -20.60 12.41
CA GLU A 7 -59.05 -21.18 11.08
C GLU A 7 -57.56 -21.45 10.82
N PRO A 8 -57.19 -22.57 10.18
CA PRO A 8 -55.81 -22.86 9.82
C PRO A 8 -55.33 -21.90 8.73
N ILE A 9 -54.13 -21.30 8.96
CA ILE A 9 -53.45 -20.47 7.98
C ILE A 9 -53.19 -21.30 6.73
N PRO A 10 -53.56 -20.85 5.52
CA PRO A 10 -53.29 -21.59 4.29
C PRO A 10 -51.77 -21.75 4.12
N SER A 11 -51.33 -22.98 3.92
CA SER A 11 -49.97 -23.30 3.53
C SER A 11 -49.67 -22.59 2.21
N LEU A 12 -48.72 -21.63 2.22
CA LEU A 12 -48.15 -21.06 0.99
C LEU A 12 -47.51 -22.22 0.22
N GLU A 13 -48.21 -22.77 -0.77
CA GLU A 13 -47.58 -23.58 -1.80
C GLU A 13 -46.52 -22.71 -2.49
N VAL A 14 -45.26 -22.96 -2.20
CA VAL A 14 -44.12 -22.38 -2.93
C VAL A 14 -44.22 -22.91 -4.34
N ASP A 15 -44.55 -22.04 -5.29
CA ASP A 15 -44.59 -22.35 -6.72
C ASP A 15 -43.27 -23.07 -7.13
N PRO A 16 -43.34 -24.34 -7.61
CA PRO A 16 -42.15 -25.06 -8.05
C PRO A 16 -41.41 -24.37 -9.23
N ALA A 17 -42.07 -23.42 -9.93
CA ALA A 17 -41.45 -22.61 -10.97
C ALA A 17 -40.50 -21.53 -10.42
N LEU A 18 -40.53 -21.23 -9.10
CA LEU A 18 -39.56 -20.41 -8.38
C LEU A 18 -38.36 -21.23 -7.85
N ALA A 19 -38.20 -22.49 -8.28
CA ALA A 19 -37.00 -23.25 -8.04
C ALA A 19 -35.85 -22.48 -8.68
N LEU A 20 -35.01 -21.90 -7.81
CA LEU A 20 -33.78 -21.18 -8.17
C LEU A 20 -33.05 -21.98 -9.24
N SER A 21 -32.78 -21.38 -10.39
CA SER A 21 -31.96 -21.97 -11.43
C SER A 21 -30.69 -22.51 -10.76
N PRO A 22 -30.26 -23.77 -11.05
CA PRO A 22 -29.12 -24.36 -10.38
C PRO A 22 -27.92 -23.43 -10.50
N THR A 23 -27.30 -23.12 -9.37
CA THR A 23 -26.10 -22.27 -9.31
C THR A 23 -25.07 -22.81 -10.29
N PRO A 24 -24.53 -22.01 -11.21
CA PRO A 24 -23.54 -22.48 -12.17
C PRO A 24 -22.34 -23.08 -11.43
N ALA A 25 -21.95 -24.29 -11.79
CA ALA A 25 -20.81 -24.99 -11.18
C ALA A 25 -19.45 -24.33 -11.55
N ALA A 26 -19.45 -23.40 -12.51
CA ALA A 26 -18.25 -22.67 -12.97
C ALA A 26 -18.59 -21.23 -13.39
N PRO A 27 -17.61 -20.31 -13.37
CA PRO A 27 -17.80 -18.94 -13.81
C PRO A 27 -18.21 -18.82 -15.28
N ILE A 28 -19.32 -18.11 -15.54
CA ILE A 28 -19.80 -17.82 -16.89
C ILE A 28 -19.47 -16.36 -17.23
N HIS A 29 -18.79 -16.14 -18.36
CA HIS A 29 -18.40 -14.81 -18.82
C HIS A 29 -19.40 -14.25 -19.82
N ARG A 30 -19.80 -12.97 -19.63
CA ARG A 30 -20.46 -12.14 -20.65
C ARG A 30 -19.43 -11.38 -21.49
N SER A 31 -19.94 -10.66 -22.52
CA SER A 31 -19.15 -9.70 -23.28
C SER A 31 -18.37 -8.75 -22.36
N GLY A 32 -17.13 -8.40 -22.72
CA GLY A 32 -16.25 -7.58 -21.89
C GLY A 32 -15.71 -8.28 -20.63
N ARG A 33 -15.77 -9.62 -20.59
CA ARG A 33 -15.30 -10.46 -19.48
C ARG A 33 -15.99 -10.14 -18.14
N TRP A 34 -17.28 -9.81 -18.16
CA TRP A 34 -18.09 -9.68 -16.96
C TRP A 34 -18.55 -11.05 -16.48
N ILE A 35 -18.50 -11.25 -15.16
CA ILE A 35 -19.02 -12.43 -14.45
C ILE A 35 -20.15 -11.97 -13.56
N ASP A 36 -21.39 -12.44 -13.82
CA ASP A 36 -22.58 -12.02 -13.07
C ASP A 36 -22.76 -12.81 -11.79
N HIS A 37 -22.48 -14.12 -11.86
CA HIS A 37 -22.53 -14.99 -10.70
C HIS A 37 -21.11 -15.31 -10.22
N TRP A 38 -20.79 -14.89 -9.01
CA TRP A 38 -19.51 -15.14 -8.35
C TRP A 38 -19.76 -15.48 -6.88
N ASP A 39 -19.59 -16.76 -6.53
CA ASP A 39 -19.73 -17.27 -5.16
C ASP A 39 -18.47 -18.04 -4.73
N PRO A 40 -17.45 -17.33 -4.20
CA PRO A 40 -16.22 -17.98 -3.77
C PRO A 40 -16.39 -18.82 -2.50
N GLU A 41 -17.51 -18.64 -1.74
CA GLU A 41 -17.78 -19.41 -0.52
C GLU A 41 -18.38 -20.77 -0.83
N ASP A 42 -18.99 -20.98 -2.02
CA ASP A 42 -19.42 -22.30 -2.46
C ASP A 42 -18.22 -23.17 -2.87
N PRO A 43 -17.96 -24.30 -2.16
CA PRO A 43 -16.84 -25.20 -2.47
C PRO A 43 -16.93 -25.81 -3.87
N THR A 44 -18.11 -26.03 -4.41
CA THR A 44 -18.34 -26.61 -5.74
C THR A 44 -17.94 -25.59 -6.81
N PHE A 45 -18.47 -24.38 -6.73
CA PHE A 45 -18.10 -23.27 -7.61
C PHE A 45 -16.60 -22.96 -7.54
N TRP A 46 -16.03 -22.93 -6.31
CA TRP A 46 -14.63 -22.62 -6.10
C TRP A 46 -13.70 -23.65 -6.77
N ARG A 47 -14.02 -24.95 -6.62
CA ARG A 47 -13.26 -26.05 -7.25
C ARG A 47 -13.54 -26.16 -8.74
N GLY A 48 -14.77 -25.84 -9.18
CA GLY A 48 -15.22 -25.91 -10.58
C GLY A 48 -14.58 -24.89 -11.52
N GLY A 49 -13.81 -23.91 -11.00
CA GLY A 49 -13.12 -22.90 -11.82
C GLY A 49 -12.90 -21.57 -11.14
N GLY A 50 -13.68 -21.21 -10.12
CA GLY A 50 -13.58 -19.94 -9.40
C GLY A 50 -12.15 -19.66 -8.92
N ARG A 51 -11.50 -20.64 -8.32
CA ARG A 51 -10.12 -20.55 -7.83
C ARG A 51 -9.11 -20.21 -8.94
N ARG A 52 -9.27 -20.78 -10.15
CA ARG A 52 -8.37 -20.51 -11.29
C ARG A 52 -8.54 -19.06 -11.76
N VAL A 53 -9.78 -18.60 -11.86
CA VAL A 53 -10.10 -17.21 -12.24
C VAL A 53 -9.56 -16.23 -11.20
N ALA A 54 -9.80 -16.46 -9.92
CA ALA A 54 -9.32 -15.63 -8.83
C ALA A 54 -7.78 -15.51 -8.82
N ARG A 55 -7.07 -16.64 -8.94
CA ARG A 55 -5.59 -16.64 -8.98
C ARG A 55 -5.02 -15.93 -10.19
N ARG A 56 -5.65 -16.05 -11.37
CA ARG A 56 -5.23 -15.31 -12.55
C ARG A 56 -5.42 -13.81 -12.35
N ASN A 57 -6.58 -13.39 -11.84
CA ASN A 57 -6.83 -11.98 -11.52
C ASN A 57 -5.83 -11.46 -10.48
N LEU A 58 -5.49 -12.24 -9.45
CA LEU A 58 -4.47 -11.89 -8.46
C LEU A 58 -3.10 -11.69 -9.11
N ALA A 59 -2.63 -12.63 -9.94
CA ALA A 59 -1.31 -12.53 -10.58
C ALA A 59 -1.18 -11.28 -11.44
N LEU A 60 -2.22 -10.96 -12.23
CA LEU A 60 -2.25 -9.77 -13.08
C LEU A 60 -2.39 -8.48 -12.27
N SER A 61 -3.14 -8.52 -11.17
CA SER A 61 -3.26 -7.41 -10.22
C SER A 61 -1.92 -7.11 -9.55
N VAL A 62 -1.20 -8.14 -9.08
CA VAL A 62 0.14 -8.02 -8.50
C VAL A 62 1.11 -7.35 -9.49
N TYR A 63 1.08 -7.76 -10.76
CA TYR A 63 1.94 -7.17 -11.79
C TYR A 63 1.62 -5.69 -12.03
N ALA A 64 0.34 -5.34 -12.19
CA ALA A 64 -0.09 -3.96 -12.40
C ALA A 64 0.23 -3.06 -11.19
N GLU A 65 0.03 -3.58 -9.96
CA GLU A 65 0.37 -2.88 -8.72
C GLU A 65 1.88 -2.70 -8.55
N PHE A 66 2.65 -3.73 -8.87
CA PHE A 66 4.12 -3.66 -8.89
C PHE A 66 4.62 -2.52 -9.77
N LEU A 67 4.12 -2.40 -11.00
CA LEU A 67 4.46 -1.30 -11.89
C LEU A 67 4.00 0.06 -11.36
N GLY A 68 2.82 0.11 -10.74
CA GLY A 68 2.34 1.30 -10.05
C GLY A 68 3.33 1.79 -9.00
N PHE A 69 3.83 0.89 -8.15
CA PHE A 69 4.84 1.23 -7.13
C PHE A 69 6.20 1.60 -7.72
N CYS A 70 6.62 0.94 -8.82
CA CYS A 70 7.84 1.34 -9.52
C CYS A 70 7.77 2.79 -9.99
N VAL A 71 6.69 3.16 -10.69
CA VAL A 71 6.50 4.53 -11.21
C VAL A 71 6.33 5.53 -10.07
N TRP A 72 5.63 5.15 -9.00
CA TRP A 72 5.45 5.97 -7.81
C TRP A 72 6.79 6.32 -7.12
N ALA A 73 7.70 5.34 -7.03
CA ALA A 73 9.01 5.52 -6.40
C ALA A 73 10.10 6.05 -7.34
N LEU A 74 9.80 6.25 -8.63
CA LEU A 74 10.79 6.55 -9.67
C LEU A 74 11.59 7.83 -9.40
N TRP A 75 10.94 8.87 -8.87
CA TRP A 75 11.59 10.12 -8.52
C TRP A 75 12.63 9.97 -7.40
N SER A 76 12.50 8.98 -6.52
CA SER A 76 13.52 8.68 -5.49
C SER A 76 14.87 8.25 -6.09
N VAL A 77 14.84 7.64 -7.28
CA VAL A 77 16.04 7.22 -8.01
C VAL A 77 16.64 8.37 -8.82
N VAL A 78 15.77 9.13 -9.48
CA VAL A 78 16.20 10.16 -10.43
C VAL A 78 16.71 11.41 -9.73
N VAL A 79 16.06 11.86 -8.66
CA VAL A 79 16.37 13.13 -7.98
C VAL A 79 17.83 13.26 -7.54
N PRO A 80 18.46 12.28 -6.89
CA PRO A 80 19.86 12.40 -6.48
C PRO A 80 20.86 12.46 -7.66
N LEU A 81 20.41 12.13 -8.88
CA LEU A 81 21.21 12.15 -10.11
C LEU A 81 21.01 13.45 -10.92
N LEU A 82 19.92 14.21 -10.68
CA LEU A 82 19.62 15.46 -11.41
C LEU A 82 20.77 16.48 -11.37
N PRO A 83 21.47 16.72 -10.23
CA PRO A 83 22.59 17.66 -10.24
C PRO A 83 23.70 17.25 -11.21
N GLY A 84 24.01 15.96 -11.34
CA GLY A 84 24.96 15.43 -12.31
C GLY A 84 24.54 15.59 -13.78
N ALA A 85 23.22 15.79 -14.03
CA ALA A 85 22.65 16.06 -15.34
C ALA A 85 22.46 17.58 -15.60
N GLY A 86 23.02 18.44 -14.76
CA GLY A 86 23.02 19.89 -14.95
C GLY A 86 21.86 20.64 -14.31
N PHE A 87 21.02 20.00 -13.48
CA PHE A 87 19.95 20.68 -12.75
C PHE A 87 20.47 21.33 -11.47
N SER A 88 20.19 22.62 -11.29
CA SER A 88 20.52 23.38 -10.09
C SER A 88 19.34 23.35 -9.12
N LEU A 89 19.27 22.35 -8.26
CA LEU A 89 18.20 22.16 -7.28
C LEU A 89 18.73 22.27 -5.85
N THR A 90 18.09 23.07 -5.02
CA THR A 90 18.34 23.07 -3.57
C THR A 90 17.95 21.73 -2.96
N LEU A 91 18.54 21.38 -1.82
CA LEU A 91 18.19 20.14 -1.12
C LEU A 91 16.69 20.11 -0.72
N ASP A 92 16.12 21.25 -0.33
CA ASP A 92 14.67 21.34 -0.06
C ASP A 92 13.84 21.02 -1.32
N GLN A 93 14.22 21.53 -2.48
CA GLN A 93 13.55 21.21 -3.75
C GLN A 93 13.68 19.70 -4.11
N GLN A 94 14.85 19.11 -3.89
CA GLN A 94 15.04 17.66 -4.09
C GLN A 94 14.08 16.85 -3.18
N PHE A 95 13.97 17.20 -1.91
CA PHE A 95 13.02 16.55 -1.00
C PHE A 95 11.55 16.80 -1.38
N TRP A 96 11.20 17.94 -1.96
CA TRP A 96 9.86 18.15 -2.52
C TRP A 96 9.56 17.19 -3.66
N LEU A 97 10.49 17.00 -4.60
CA LEU A 97 10.32 16.12 -5.75
C LEU A 97 10.13 14.65 -5.35
N ILE A 98 10.80 14.19 -4.29
CA ILE A 98 10.63 12.81 -3.80
C ILE A 98 9.41 12.63 -2.88
N ALA A 99 8.92 13.71 -2.27
CA ALA A 99 7.79 13.65 -1.34
C ALA A 99 6.43 13.78 -2.04
N VAL A 100 6.31 14.68 -3.04
CA VAL A 100 5.02 15.00 -3.67
C VAL A 100 4.33 13.80 -4.33
N PRO A 101 5.02 12.81 -4.94
CA PRO A 101 4.37 11.60 -5.42
C PRO A 101 3.58 10.88 -4.34
N SER A 102 4.12 10.85 -3.11
CA SER A 102 3.44 10.19 -1.98
C SER A 102 2.24 10.99 -1.48
N LEU A 103 2.30 12.30 -1.49
CA LEU A 103 1.16 13.17 -1.15
C LEU A 103 -0.02 12.91 -2.10
N VAL A 104 0.24 12.97 -3.41
CA VAL A 104 -0.79 12.71 -4.43
C VAL A 104 -1.27 11.27 -4.36
N GLY A 105 -0.34 10.31 -4.29
CA GLY A 105 -0.68 8.89 -4.22
C GLY A 105 -1.56 8.54 -3.02
N ALA A 106 -1.26 9.08 -1.84
CA ALA A 106 -2.07 8.90 -0.64
C ALA A 106 -3.49 9.47 -0.82
N THR A 107 -3.59 10.69 -1.37
CA THR A 107 -4.87 11.37 -1.58
C THR A 107 -5.77 10.63 -2.56
N ILE A 108 -5.24 10.19 -3.70
CA ILE A 108 -6.04 9.51 -4.72
C ILE A 108 -6.42 8.06 -4.37
N ARG A 109 -5.84 7.46 -3.33
CA ARG A 109 -6.28 6.14 -2.83
C ARG A 109 -7.76 6.11 -2.48
N ILE A 110 -8.30 7.21 -1.94
CA ILE A 110 -9.72 7.29 -1.56
C ILE A 110 -10.62 7.11 -2.80
N PRO A 111 -10.56 7.96 -3.85
CA PRO A 111 -11.37 7.73 -5.05
C PRO A 111 -11.05 6.41 -5.76
N TYR A 112 -9.79 5.92 -5.73
CA TYR A 112 -9.43 4.65 -6.35
C TYR A 112 -10.07 3.44 -5.67
N THR A 113 -10.36 3.50 -4.37
CA THR A 113 -11.10 2.46 -3.64
C THR A 113 -12.49 2.23 -4.26
N PHE A 114 -13.13 3.29 -4.76
CA PHE A 114 -14.48 3.24 -5.34
C PHE A 114 -14.48 3.01 -6.87
N ALA A 115 -13.32 3.04 -7.51
CA ALA A 115 -13.24 2.88 -8.95
C ALA A 115 -13.58 1.46 -9.43
N VAL A 116 -13.14 0.43 -8.69
CA VAL A 116 -13.40 -0.97 -9.02
C VAL A 116 -14.90 -1.30 -9.02
N PRO A 117 -15.66 -0.97 -7.97
CA PRO A 117 -17.11 -1.19 -7.95
C PRO A 117 -17.86 -0.41 -9.04
N ARG A 118 -17.34 0.72 -9.50
CA ARG A 118 -17.99 1.56 -10.52
C ARG A 118 -17.69 1.13 -11.95
N PHE A 119 -16.44 0.78 -12.23
CA PHE A 119 -15.96 0.55 -13.61
C PHE A 119 -15.65 -0.93 -13.89
N GLY A 120 -15.62 -1.77 -12.86
CA GLY A 120 -15.13 -3.14 -12.93
C GLY A 120 -13.61 -3.25 -12.71
N GLY A 121 -13.17 -4.34 -12.08
CA GLY A 121 -11.77 -4.53 -11.71
C GLY A 121 -10.83 -4.59 -12.90
N ARG A 122 -11.18 -5.35 -13.94
CA ARG A 122 -10.44 -5.42 -15.20
C ARG A 122 -10.31 -4.06 -15.86
N ASN A 123 -11.45 -3.39 -16.06
CA ASN A 123 -11.49 -2.12 -16.79
C ASN A 123 -10.68 -1.05 -16.05
N TRP A 124 -10.79 -1.00 -14.72
CA TRP A 124 -10.02 -0.06 -13.93
C TRP A 124 -8.52 -0.39 -13.94
N THR A 125 -8.13 -1.66 -13.90
CA THR A 125 -6.72 -2.05 -14.00
C THR A 125 -6.12 -1.65 -15.35
N ILE A 126 -6.88 -1.80 -16.44
CA ILE A 126 -6.46 -1.30 -17.78
C ILE A 126 -6.25 0.21 -17.74
N ALA A 127 -7.24 0.97 -17.27
CA ALA A 127 -7.19 2.42 -17.21
C ALA A 127 -6.02 2.90 -16.33
N SER A 128 -5.83 2.32 -15.15
CA SER A 128 -4.76 2.70 -14.23
C SER A 128 -3.37 2.32 -14.74
N ALA A 129 -3.24 1.20 -15.46
CA ALA A 129 -1.98 0.85 -16.13
C ALA A 129 -1.64 1.85 -17.26
N LEU A 130 -2.63 2.24 -18.07
CA LEU A 130 -2.44 3.26 -19.10
C LEU A 130 -2.13 4.65 -18.51
N LEU A 131 -2.72 4.99 -17.35
CA LEU A 131 -2.40 6.23 -16.65
C LEU A 131 -0.93 6.32 -16.24
N LEU A 132 -0.22 5.20 -16.02
CA LEU A 132 1.22 5.20 -15.72
C LEU A 132 2.08 5.73 -16.89
N LEU A 133 1.56 5.71 -18.13
CA LEU A 133 2.25 6.28 -19.29
C LEU A 133 2.49 7.78 -19.13
N VAL A 134 1.56 8.49 -18.47
CA VAL A 134 1.64 9.95 -18.30
C VAL A 134 2.86 10.35 -17.46
N PRO A 135 3.05 9.88 -16.20
CA PRO A 135 4.24 10.21 -15.41
C PRO A 135 5.54 9.65 -16.01
N ALA A 136 5.49 8.47 -16.67
CA ALA A 136 6.66 7.87 -17.30
C ALA A 136 7.15 8.73 -18.49
N ALA A 137 6.25 9.16 -19.36
CA ALA A 137 6.58 10.04 -20.49
C ALA A 137 6.96 11.45 -20.01
N ALA A 138 6.23 12.01 -19.04
CA ALA A 138 6.54 13.32 -18.46
C ALA A 138 7.95 13.35 -17.87
N LEU A 139 8.32 12.33 -17.07
CA LEU A 139 9.66 12.21 -16.53
C LEU A 139 10.69 12.15 -17.67
N ALA A 140 10.50 11.25 -18.63
CA ALA A 140 11.44 11.07 -19.75
C ALA A 140 11.71 12.37 -20.50
N VAL A 141 10.70 13.23 -20.65
CA VAL A 141 10.84 14.53 -21.33
C VAL A 141 11.52 15.58 -20.46
N VAL A 142 11.10 15.73 -19.19
CA VAL A 142 11.56 16.86 -18.35
C VAL A 142 13.02 16.71 -17.93
N VAL A 143 13.50 15.49 -17.72
CA VAL A 143 14.89 15.24 -17.29
C VAL A 143 15.94 15.47 -18.39
N THR A 144 15.53 15.60 -19.66
CA THR A 144 16.44 15.93 -20.77
C THR A 144 16.70 17.44 -20.91
N ARG A 145 16.04 18.27 -20.11
CA ARG A 145 16.07 19.73 -20.22
C ARG A 145 16.48 20.38 -18.88
N PRO A 146 17.78 20.56 -18.60
CA PRO A 146 18.27 21.12 -17.33
C PRO A 146 17.68 22.52 -17.01
N GLY A 147 17.25 23.27 -18.03
CA GLY A 147 16.54 24.55 -17.85
C GLY A 147 15.06 24.45 -17.44
N THR A 148 14.52 23.22 -17.23
CA THR A 148 13.15 23.04 -16.76
C THR A 148 12.95 23.66 -15.37
N SER A 149 11.92 24.49 -15.23
CA SER A 149 11.61 25.13 -13.95
C SER A 149 11.21 24.13 -12.88
N PHE A 150 11.52 24.46 -11.61
CA PHE A 150 11.16 23.62 -10.48
C PHE A 150 9.66 23.29 -10.43
N GLY A 151 8.78 24.27 -10.76
CA GLY A 151 7.33 24.04 -10.77
C GLY A 151 6.89 22.97 -11.77
N VAL A 152 7.51 22.91 -12.93
CA VAL A 152 7.25 21.86 -13.94
C VAL A 152 7.75 20.50 -13.46
N LEU A 153 8.96 20.45 -12.90
CA LEU A 153 9.49 19.21 -12.28
C LEU A 153 8.57 18.71 -11.18
N LEU A 154 8.08 19.60 -10.31
CA LEU A 154 7.18 19.27 -9.22
C LEU A 154 5.84 18.74 -9.72
N ALA A 155 5.28 19.36 -10.76
CA ALA A 155 4.04 18.89 -11.39
C ALA A 155 4.23 17.49 -12.01
N CYS A 156 5.35 17.25 -12.71
CA CYS A 156 5.67 15.94 -13.27
C CYS A 156 5.89 14.89 -12.16
N ALA A 157 6.53 15.26 -11.05
CA ALA A 157 6.68 14.37 -9.90
C ALA A 157 5.33 14.04 -9.26
N ALA A 158 4.43 15.01 -9.14
CA ALA A 158 3.07 14.81 -8.63
C ALA A 158 2.29 13.78 -9.46
N LEU A 159 2.43 13.77 -10.79
CA LEU A 159 1.80 12.79 -11.67
C LEU A 159 2.19 11.34 -11.33
N ALA A 160 3.40 11.11 -10.83
CA ALA A 160 3.82 9.76 -10.41
C ALA A 160 2.95 9.20 -9.26
N GLY A 161 2.25 10.07 -8.54
CA GLY A 161 1.28 9.69 -7.50
C GLY A 161 0.18 8.75 -8.01
N VAL A 162 -0.18 8.78 -9.30
CA VAL A 162 -1.19 7.87 -9.88
C VAL A 162 -0.82 6.39 -9.65
N GLY A 163 0.47 6.06 -9.64
CA GLY A 163 0.96 4.72 -9.33
C GLY A 163 0.66 4.31 -7.88
N GLY A 164 0.80 5.24 -6.93
CA GLY A 164 0.50 4.99 -5.51
C GLY A 164 -0.98 4.73 -5.21
N GLY A 165 -1.89 5.25 -6.05
CA GLY A 165 -3.32 4.99 -5.97
C GLY A 165 -3.72 3.56 -6.28
N ASN A 166 -2.97 2.87 -7.13
CA ASN A 166 -3.25 1.50 -7.56
C ASN A 166 -3.37 0.52 -6.40
N PHE A 167 -2.66 0.73 -5.31
CA PHE A 167 -2.78 -0.10 -4.12
C PHE A 167 -4.23 -0.24 -3.64
N ALA A 168 -4.96 0.88 -3.54
CA ALA A 168 -6.32 0.87 -3.03
C ALA A 168 -7.29 0.13 -3.96
N SER A 169 -7.18 0.36 -5.27
CA SER A 169 -8.04 -0.29 -6.25
C SER A 169 -7.72 -1.78 -6.42
N SER A 170 -6.45 -2.17 -6.42
CA SER A 170 -6.05 -3.57 -6.54
C SER A 170 -6.47 -4.38 -5.32
N MET A 171 -6.28 -3.84 -4.10
CA MET A 171 -6.74 -4.47 -2.86
C MET A 171 -8.26 -4.64 -2.84
N ALA A 172 -9.02 -3.61 -3.25
CA ALA A 172 -10.47 -3.68 -3.37
C ALA A 172 -10.88 -4.78 -4.37
N ASN A 173 -10.27 -4.79 -5.57
CA ASN A 173 -10.56 -5.78 -6.61
C ASN A 173 -10.35 -7.22 -6.11
N ILE A 174 -9.17 -7.51 -5.58
CA ILE A 174 -8.82 -8.87 -5.13
C ILE A 174 -9.67 -9.32 -3.94
N SER A 175 -10.13 -8.40 -3.10
CA SER A 175 -11.02 -8.73 -1.98
C SER A 175 -12.35 -9.36 -2.40
N PHE A 176 -12.84 -9.05 -3.61
CA PHE A 176 -14.07 -9.62 -4.15
C PHE A 176 -13.89 -11.01 -4.77
N PHE A 177 -12.67 -11.38 -5.17
CA PHE A 177 -12.41 -12.64 -5.85
C PHE A 177 -12.23 -13.83 -4.91
N PHE A 178 -11.78 -13.62 -3.65
CA PHE A 178 -11.37 -14.69 -2.77
C PHE A 178 -12.35 -14.94 -1.62
N PRO A 179 -12.54 -16.22 -1.23
CA PRO A 179 -13.32 -16.57 -0.04
C PRO A 179 -12.62 -16.05 1.22
N GLU A 180 -13.39 -15.85 2.29
CA GLU A 180 -12.87 -15.29 3.56
C GLU A 180 -11.66 -16.06 4.10
N ALA A 181 -11.65 -17.40 3.94
CA ALA A 181 -10.55 -18.24 4.40
C ALA A 181 -9.22 -17.98 3.67
N GLU A 182 -9.24 -17.63 2.38
CA GLU A 182 -8.03 -17.38 1.56
C GLU A 182 -7.77 -15.88 1.33
N LYS A 183 -8.74 -15.00 1.61
CA LYS A 183 -8.69 -13.56 1.32
C LYS A 183 -7.47 -12.86 1.93
N GLY A 184 -7.19 -13.11 3.21
CA GLY A 184 -6.06 -12.50 3.90
C GLY A 184 -4.72 -12.82 3.23
N LYS A 185 -4.54 -14.08 2.79
CA LYS A 185 -3.34 -14.51 2.06
C LYS A 185 -3.23 -13.85 0.68
N ALA A 186 -4.34 -13.77 -0.05
CA ALA A 186 -4.39 -13.15 -1.37
C ALA A 186 -4.06 -11.66 -1.31
N LEU A 187 -4.67 -10.92 -0.37
CA LEU A 187 -4.41 -9.50 -0.15
C LEU A 187 -2.98 -9.26 0.33
N GLY A 188 -2.45 -10.13 1.21
CA GLY A 188 -1.06 -10.08 1.65
C GLY A 188 -0.07 -10.23 0.50
N LEU A 189 -0.32 -11.18 -0.41
CA LEU A 189 0.51 -11.40 -1.61
C LEU A 189 0.43 -10.21 -2.58
N ASN A 190 -0.78 -9.68 -2.81
CA ASN A 190 -0.98 -8.51 -3.65
C ASN A 190 -0.17 -7.31 -3.12
N ALA A 191 -0.34 -7.00 -1.85
CA ALA A 191 0.37 -5.89 -1.21
C ALA A 191 1.90 -6.08 -1.14
N ALA A 192 2.39 -7.31 -0.97
CA ALA A 192 3.82 -7.60 -1.01
C ALA A 192 4.40 -7.37 -2.41
N GLY A 193 3.66 -7.78 -3.45
CA GLY A 193 4.04 -7.55 -4.84
C GLY A 193 4.20 -6.07 -5.16
N GLY A 194 3.26 -5.23 -4.73
CA GLY A 194 3.38 -3.78 -4.88
C GLY A 194 4.63 -3.22 -4.17
N ASN A 195 4.81 -3.54 -2.89
CA ASN A 195 5.95 -3.04 -2.12
C ASN A 195 7.32 -3.43 -2.72
N LEU A 196 7.44 -4.62 -3.34
CA LEU A 196 8.65 -5.02 -4.06
C LEU A 196 9.01 -4.05 -5.18
N GLY A 197 8.03 -3.39 -5.80
CA GLY A 197 8.24 -2.41 -6.85
C GLY A 197 9.17 -1.28 -6.42
N THR A 198 9.07 -0.80 -5.16
CA THR A 198 9.95 0.26 -4.64
C THR A 198 11.41 -0.16 -4.56
N GLY A 199 11.69 -1.40 -4.17
CA GLY A 199 13.06 -1.92 -4.12
C GLY A 199 13.62 -2.25 -5.51
N ILE A 200 12.82 -2.88 -6.35
CA ILE A 200 13.24 -3.30 -7.71
C ILE A 200 13.52 -2.07 -8.59
N VAL A 201 12.71 -1.01 -8.52
CA VAL A 201 12.99 0.21 -9.29
C VAL A 201 14.31 0.85 -8.87
N GLN A 202 14.64 0.88 -7.57
CA GLN A 202 15.90 1.41 -7.06
C GLN A 202 17.11 0.54 -7.41
N MET A 203 16.90 -0.75 -7.65
CA MET A 203 17.93 -1.69 -8.10
C MET A 203 18.16 -1.60 -9.61
N VAL A 204 17.09 -1.61 -10.39
CA VAL A 204 17.16 -1.78 -11.86
C VAL A 204 17.38 -0.45 -12.58
N VAL A 205 16.69 0.61 -12.17
CA VAL A 205 16.72 1.89 -12.92
C VAL A 205 18.09 2.55 -12.93
N PRO A 206 18.91 2.56 -11.86
CA PRO A 206 20.29 3.08 -11.95
C PRO A 206 21.14 2.34 -13.00
N ALA A 207 20.98 1.02 -13.10
CA ALA A 207 21.67 0.23 -14.14
C ALA A 207 21.19 0.61 -15.55
N VAL A 208 19.88 0.79 -15.74
CA VAL A 208 19.30 1.22 -17.05
C VAL A 208 19.79 2.62 -17.46
N ILE A 209 19.86 3.55 -16.50
CA ILE A 209 20.35 4.92 -16.73
C ILE A 209 21.84 4.91 -17.14
N ALA A 210 22.63 4.00 -16.57
CA ALA A 210 24.08 3.93 -16.75
C ALA A 210 24.52 3.17 -18.04
N VAL A 211 23.62 2.58 -18.80
CA VAL A 211 23.98 1.88 -20.05
C VAL A 211 24.53 2.86 -21.07
N GLY A 212 25.73 2.61 -21.59
CA GLY A 212 26.40 3.48 -22.57
C GLY A 212 27.20 4.60 -21.93
N ALA A 213 27.59 5.61 -22.72
CA ALA A 213 28.36 6.73 -22.24
C ALA A 213 27.44 7.84 -21.67
N GLY A 214 27.71 8.30 -20.46
CA GLY A 214 26.96 9.39 -19.83
C GLY A 214 25.80 8.93 -18.92
N ILE A 215 25.00 9.90 -18.47
CA ILE A 215 23.84 9.67 -17.60
C ILE A 215 22.57 9.90 -18.44
N HIS A 216 21.82 8.84 -18.67
CA HIS A 216 20.62 8.84 -19.50
C HIS A 216 19.34 8.76 -18.65
N LEU A 217 19.00 9.86 -17.94
CA LEU A 217 17.88 9.93 -17.00
C LEU A 217 16.53 9.65 -17.68
N GLU A 218 16.37 9.98 -18.94
CA GLU A 218 15.14 9.73 -19.71
C GLU A 218 14.75 8.25 -19.76
N ARG A 219 15.73 7.36 -19.72
CA ARG A 219 15.50 5.91 -19.72
C ARG A 219 14.76 5.43 -18.48
N ALA A 220 14.86 6.17 -17.37
CA ALA A 220 14.10 5.88 -16.16
C ALA A 220 12.58 5.90 -16.40
N GLY A 221 12.11 6.84 -17.24
CA GLY A 221 10.69 6.87 -17.65
C GLY A 221 10.41 5.91 -18.80
N LEU A 222 11.27 5.91 -19.83
CA LEU A 222 11.04 5.16 -21.09
C LEU A 222 10.88 3.65 -20.85
N VAL A 223 11.61 3.06 -19.90
CA VAL A 223 11.52 1.62 -19.59
C VAL A 223 10.14 1.20 -19.11
N PHE A 224 9.38 2.11 -18.47
CA PHE A 224 8.04 1.79 -17.96
C PHE A 224 6.94 1.92 -18.98
N ILE A 225 7.18 2.59 -20.13
CA ILE A 225 6.18 2.72 -21.21
C ILE A 225 5.79 1.34 -21.76
N PRO A 226 6.70 0.49 -22.29
CA PRO A 226 6.33 -0.82 -22.78
C PRO A 226 5.79 -1.74 -21.69
N LEU A 227 6.28 -1.63 -20.43
CA LEU A 227 5.81 -2.44 -19.32
C LEU A 227 4.38 -2.08 -18.92
N ALA A 228 4.03 -0.80 -18.90
CA ALA A 228 2.67 -0.33 -18.61
C ALA A 228 1.69 -0.73 -19.74
N LEU A 229 2.10 -0.63 -21.01
CA LEU A 229 1.31 -1.15 -22.13
C LEU A 229 1.10 -2.65 -22.02
N LEU A 230 2.15 -3.41 -21.68
CA LEU A 230 2.03 -4.85 -21.44
C LEU A 230 1.05 -5.16 -20.31
N ALA A 231 1.10 -4.41 -19.18
CA ALA A 231 0.15 -4.58 -18.08
C ALA A 231 -1.29 -4.33 -18.53
N ALA A 232 -1.53 -3.28 -19.32
CA ALA A 232 -2.85 -2.98 -19.87
C ALA A 232 -3.36 -4.11 -20.79
N VAL A 233 -2.50 -4.63 -21.68
CA VAL A 233 -2.83 -5.74 -22.58
C VAL A 233 -3.09 -7.04 -21.80
N LEU A 234 -2.27 -7.36 -20.80
CA LEU A 234 -2.46 -8.54 -19.96
C LEU A 234 -3.74 -8.44 -19.14
N ALA A 235 -4.05 -7.27 -18.58
CA ALA A 235 -5.31 -7.02 -17.89
C ALA A 235 -6.50 -7.15 -18.84
N TRP A 236 -6.40 -6.57 -20.04
CA TRP A 236 -7.44 -6.66 -21.08
C TRP A 236 -7.75 -8.10 -21.48
N ARG A 237 -6.71 -8.93 -21.67
CA ARG A 237 -6.87 -10.32 -22.11
C ARG A 237 -7.18 -11.29 -20.96
N GLY A 238 -6.65 -11.03 -19.77
CA GLY A 238 -6.60 -12.02 -18.69
C GLY A 238 -7.47 -11.71 -17.48
N MET A 239 -7.77 -10.45 -17.17
CA MET A 239 -8.58 -10.09 -16.00
C MET A 239 -10.08 -10.14 -16.29
N ASP A 240 -10.87 -10.16 -15.22
CA ASP A 240 -12.31 -10.23 -15.26
C ASP A 240 -12.95 -9.10 -14.43
N ASN A 241 -14.17 -8.72 -14.80
CA ASN A 241 -15.03 -7.83 -14.05
C ASN A 241 -16.07 -8.65 -13.27
N LEU A 242 -16.37 -8.29 -12.04
CA LEU A 242 -17.43 -8.88 -11.24
C LEU A 242 -18.61 -7.90 -11.13
N SER A 243 -19.78 -8.31 -11.62
CA SER A 243 -21.01 -7.48 -11.55
C SER A 243 -21.51 -7.32 -10.11
N GLY A 244 -21.22 -8.31 -9.25
CA GLY A 244 -21.52 -8.29 -7.82
C GLY A 244 -20.59 -7.42 -6.97
N ALA A 245 -19.50 -6.89 -7.52
CA ALA A 245 -18.59 -6.00 -6.80
C ALA A 245 -19.23 -4.61 -6.65
N ARG A 246 -19.89 -4.37 -5.52
CA ARG A 246 -20.57 -3.11 -5.23
C ARG A 246 -19.80 -2.27 -4.23
N ALA A 247 -19.82 -0.95 -4.43
CA ALA A 247 -19.29 -0.01 -3.45
C ALA A 247 -20.15 0.00 -2.19
N ASP A 248 -19.56 -0.26 -1.06
CA ASP A 248 -20.24 -0.18 0.23
C ASP A 248 -19.85 1.14 0.93
N TYR A 249 -20.40 2.26 0.41
CA TYR A 249 -20.20 3.59 1.00
C TYR A 249 -20.64 3.66 2.46
N ARG A 250 -21.68 2.89 2.83
CA ARG A 250 -22.19 2.86 4.20
C ARG A 250 -21.18 2.24 5.15
N SER A 251 -20.57 1.13 4.77
CA SER A 251 -19.52 0.48 5.57
C SER A 251 -18.25 1.34 5.67
N PHE A 252 -17.92 2.07 4.59
CA PHE A 252 -16.82 3.03 4.63
C PHE A 252 -17.11 4.17 5.60
N ALA A 253 -18.34 4.72 5.58
CA ALA A 253 -18.78 5.74 6.53
C ALA A 253 -18.77 5.23 7.97
N VAL A 254 -19.27 4.01 8.23
CA VAL A 254 -19.21 3.36 9.56
C VAL A 254 -17.75 3.24 10.04
N ALA A 255 -16.85 2.79 9.16
CA ALA A 255 -15.42 2.73 9.49
C ALA A 255 -14.85 4.11 9.82
N ALA A 256 -15.20 5.15 9.05
CA ALA A 256 -14.71 6.51 9.27
C ALA A 256 -15.15 7.11 10.62
N HIS A 257 -16.31 6.72 11.15
CA HIS A 257 -16.79 7.14 12.47
C HIS A 257 -16.20 6.32 13.62
N ASN A 258 -15.55 5.19 13.35
CA ASN A 258 -14.96 4.35 14.38
C ASN A 258 -13.60 4.91 14.83
N ARG A 259 -13.43 5.17 16.13
CA ARG A 259 -12.18 5.67 16.71
C ARG A 259 -10.97 4.79 16.40
N HIS A 260 -11.16 3.47 16.34
CA HIS A 260 -10.07 2.54 16.08
C HIS A 260 -9.53 2.67 14.66
N THR A 261 -10.34 3.11 13.69
CA THR A 261 -9.86 3.43 12.33
C THR A 261 -8.78 4.52 12.38
N TRP A 262 -9.00 5.58 13.13
CA TRP A 262 -8.04 6.70 13.22
C TRP A 262 -6.80 6.35 14.05
N ILE A 263 -6.97 5.57 15.13
CA ILE A 263 -5.83 5.06 15.91
C ILE A 263 -4.96 4.17 15.03
N ILE A 264 -5.54 3.19 14.34
CA ILE A 264 -4.78 2.29 13.44
C ILE A 264 -4.17 3.08 12.28
N SER A 265 -4.88 4.05 11.72
CA SER A 265 -4.35 4.93 10.67
C SER A 265 -3.11 5.70 11.15
N PHE A 266 -3.14 6.23 12.37
CA PHE A 266 -1.99 6.89 12.99
C PHE A 266 -0.80 5.92 13.17
N LEU A 267 -1.05 4.72 13.67
CA LEU A 267 -0.02 3.68 13.78
C LEU A 267 0.54 3.27 12.40
N TYR A 268 -0.31 3.26 11.39
CA TYR A 268 0.07 2.89 10.03
C TYR A 268 0.93 3.95 9.33
N ILE A 269 0.82 5.24 9.73
CA ILE A 269 1.80 6.27 9.34
C ILE A 269 3.19 5.88 9.84
N GLY A 270 3.30 5.39 11.08
CA GLY A 270 4.56 4.98 11.69
C GLY A 270 5.17 3.72 11.07
N THR A 271 4.38 2.81 10.52
CA THR A 271 4.86 1.56 9.92
C THR A 271 4.94 1.66 8.39
N PHE A 272 3.82 1.64 7.69
CA PHE A 272 3.80 1.75 6.24
C PHE A 272 4.33 3.10 5.74
N GLY A 273 3.95 4.18 6.42
CA GLY A 273 4.43 5.51 6.07
C GLY A 273 5.95 5.64 6.22
N SER A 274 6.53 5.03 7.26
CA SER A 274 7.99 4.97 7.43
C SER A 274 8.65 4.16 6.32
N PHE A 275 8.08 3.01 5.94
CA PHE A 275 8.59 2.22 4.82
C PHE A 275 8.67 3.05 3.53
N ILE A 276 7.58 3.71 3.14
CA ILE A 276 7.54 4.52 1.91
C ILE A 276 8.43 5.76 2.05
N GLY A 277 8.38 6.45 3.20
CA GLY A 277 9.14 7.69 3.44
C GLY A 277 10.64 7.47 3.42
N TYR A 278 11.11 6.44 4.11
CA TYR A 278 12.54 6.08 4.07
C TYR A 278 12.94 5.55 2.71
N SER A 279 12.13 4.71 2.05
CA SER A 279 12.43 4.25 0.68
C SER A 279 12.60 5.43 -0.28
N SER A 280 11.75 6.44 -0.18
CA SER A 280 11.84 7.63 -1.04
C SER A 280 13.05 8.52 -0.70
N ALA A 281 13.38 8.69 0.59
CA ALA A 281 14.43 9.59 1.04
C ALA A 281 15.84 8.97 0.96
N PHE A 282 15.97 7.67 1.15
CA PHE A 282 17.26 7.01 1.39
C PHE A 282 18.30 7.22 0.29
N PRO A 283 17.98 7.14 -1.03
CA PRO A 283 18.96 7.46 -2.07
C PRO A 283 19.51 8.89 -1.96
N THR A 284 18.64 9.88 -1.69
CA THR A 284 19.04 11.28 -1.51
C THR A 284 19.85 11.48 -0.24
N LEU A 285 19.50 10.80 0.86
CA LEU A 285 20.27 10.82 2.11
C LEU A 285 21.66 10.24 1.91
N LEU A 286 21.81 9.12 1.21
CA LEU A 286 23.13 8.57 0.86
C LEU A 286 23.94 9.57 0.07
N LYS A 287 23.37 10.15 -0.98
CA LYS A 287 24.08 11.11 -1.84
C LYS A 287 24.57 12.35 -1.09
N THR A 288 23.78 12.83 -0.12
CA THR A 288 24.06 14.08 0.58
C THR A 288 24.93 13.90 1.84
N GLN A 289 24.80 12.78 2.53
CA GLN A 289 25.51 12.53 3.80
C GLN A 289 26.78 11.70 3.62
N PHE A 290 26.81 10.86 2.59
CA PHE A 290 27.93 9.95 2.26
C PHE A 290 28.16 9.95 0.74
N PRO A 291 28.63 11.08 0.17
CA PRO A 291 28.76 11.27 -1.29
C PRO A 291 29.74 10.28 -1.95
N GLU A 292 30.63 9.68 -1.18
CA GLU A 292 31.57 8.63 -1.59
C GLU A 292 30.88 7.29 -1.86
N VAL A 293 29.65 7.09 -1.33
CA VAL A 293 28.88 5.84 -1.49
C VAL A 293 27.93 5.95 -2.67
N THR A 294 27.85 4.88 -3.47
CA THR A 294 26.87 4.83 -4.56
C THR A 294 25.42 4.79 -4.03
N THR A 295 24.55 5.60 -4.62
CA THR A 295 23.11 5.60 -4.28
C THR A 295 22.43 4.30 -4.68
N SER A 296 23.03 3.52 -5.57
CA SER A 296 22.48 2.25 -6.05
C SER A 296 22.24 1.23 -4.94
N ILE A 297 22.98 1.32 -3.82
CA ILE A 297 22.80 0.38 -2.68
C ILE A 297 21.51 0.65 -1.87
N ALA A 298 20.83 1.76 -2.11
CA ALA A 298 19.60 2.11 -1.39
C ALA A 298 18.48 1.06 -1.54
N PHE A 299 18.46 0.32 -2.67
CA PHE A 299 17.48 -0.74 -2.91
C PHE A 299 17.46 -1.81 -1.83
N VAL A 300 18.61 -2.07 -1.17
CA VAL A 300 18.71 -3.09 -0.11
C VAL A 300 17.71 -2.78 1.01
N GLY A 301 17.62 -1.52 1.46
CA GLY A 301 16.69 -1.09 2.48
C GLY A 301 15.23 -1.31 2.06
N ALA A 302 14.86 -0.86 0.87
CA ALA A 302 13.52 -1.03 0.34
C ALA A 302 13.14 -2.51 0.18
N LEU A 303 14.07 -3.38 -0.24
CA LEU A 303 13.84 -4.83 -0.31
C LEU A 303 13.70 -5.45 1.08
N VAL A 304 14.54 -5.09 2.04
CA VAL A 304 14.44 -5.56 3.44
C VAL A 304 13.06 -5.23 3.99
N GLY A 305 12.59 -3.99 3.82
CA GLY A 305 11.25 -3.58 4.27
C GLY A 305 10.12 -4.31 3.56
N ALA A 306 10.20 -4.48 2.24
CA ALA A 306 9.19 -5.20 1.46
C ALA A 306 9.10 -6.68 1.84
N LEU A 307 10.23 -7.36 1.97
CA LEU A 307 10.31 -8.80 2.28
C LEU A 307 9.98 -9.10 3.75
N SER A 308 10.25 -8.18 4.68
CA SER A 308 9.91 -8.35 6.10
C SER A 308 8.41 -8.16 6.40
N ARG A 309 7.63 -7.56 5.50
CA ARG A 309 6.18 -7.36 5.70
C ARG A 309 5.39 -8.67 5.84
N PRO A 310 5.53 -9.67 4.97
CA PRO A 310 4.88 -10.96 5.17
C PRO A 310 5.29 -11.66 6.47
N LEU A 311 6.58 -11.56 6.84
CA LEU A 311 7.09 -12.09 8.11
C LEU A 311 6.39 -11.44 9.31
N GLY A 312 6.23 -10.11 9.28
CA GLY A 312 5.49 -9.36 10.30
C GLY A 312 4.05 -9.84 10.45
N GLY A 313 3.36 -10.11 9.34
CA GLY A 313 2.02 -10.70 9.35
C GLY A 313 1.97 -12.09 10.00
N MET A 314 2.90 -12.99 9.62
CA MET A 314 2.99 -14.34 10.19
C MET A 314 3.32 -14.32 11.69
N VAL A 315 4.22 -13.46 12.11
CA VAL A 315 4.57 -13.29 13.53
C VAL A 315 3.38 -12.71 14.30
N ALA A 316 2.64 -11.77 13.72
CA ALA A 316 1.43 -11.20 14.28
C ALA A 316 0.30 -12.24 14.44
N ASP A 317 0.19 -13.21 13.54
CA ASP A 317 -0.77 -14.31 13.67
C ASP A 317 -0.50 -15.18 14.89
N ARG A 318 0.77 -15.31 15.31
CA ARG A 318 1.17 -16.14 16.45
C ARG A 318 1.16 -15.38 17.78
N PHE A 319 1.62 -14.13 17.79
CA PHE A 319 1.87 -13.37 19.02
C PHE A 319 0.89 -12.22 19.26
N GLY A 320 0.00 -11.95 18.28
CA GLY A 320 -0.91 -10.79 18.26
C GLY A 320 -0.28 -9.57 17.57
N GLY A 321 -1.10 -8.90 16.75
CA GLY A 321 -0.66 -7.76 15.94
C GLY A 321 -0.19 -6.57 16.79
N ALA A 322 -0.86 -6.31 17.92
CA ALA A 322 -0.52 -5.20 18.81
C ALA A 322 0.87 -5.38 19.46
N ARG A 323 1.21 -6.59 19.94
CA ARG A 323 2.52 -6.86 20.55
C ARG A 323 3.64 -6.72 19.52
N VAL A 324 3.42 -7.27 18.32
CA VAL A 324 4.40 -7.19 17.22
C VAL A 324 4.55 -5.74 16.73
N SER A 325 3.47 -4.95 16.71
CA SER A 325 3.53 -3.52 16.36
C SER A 325 4.35 -2.73 17.39
N ILE A 326 4.18 -2.99 18.71
CA ILE A 326 4.99 -2.36 19.77
C ILE A 326 6.46 -2.71 19.58
N ALA A 327 6.80 -3.98 19.35
CA ALA A 327 8.18 -4.41 19.10
C ALA A 327 8.75 -3.73 17.85
N SER A 328 7.94 -3.57 16.80
CA SER A 328 8.34 -2.86 15.57
C SER A 328 8.62 -1.38 15.83
N PHE A 329 7.82 -0.70 16.64
CA PHE A 329 8.11 0.68 17.04
C PHE A 329 9.38 0.78 17.89
N GLY A 330 9.68 -0.24 18.69
CA GLY A 330 10.97 -0.37 19.39
C GLY A 330 12.15 -0.48 18.41
N LEU A 331 12.03 -1.32 17.38
CA LEU A 331 13.04 -1.42 16.32
C LEU A 331 13.22 -0.10 15.55
N LEU A 332 12.11 0.56 15.20
CA LEU A 332 12.14 1.87 14.53
C LEU A 332 12.82 2.93 15.40
N THR A 333 12.54 2.95 16.70
CA THR A 333 13.21 3.83 17.68
C THR A 333 14.71 3.55 17.73
N ALA A 334 15.11 2.29 17.88
CA ALA A 334 16.52 1.89 17.92
C ALA A 334 17.25 2.23 16.62
N GLY A 335 16.63 1.97 15.46
CA GLY A 335 17.14 2.33 14.16
C GLY A 335 17.32 3.84 13.98
N ALA A 336 16.34 4.65 14.42
CA ALA A 336 16.45 6.11 14.35
C ALA A 336 17.60 6.65 15.25
N VAL A 337 17.72 6.14 16.47
CA VAL A 337 18.85 6.48 17.36
C VAL A 337 20.18 6.03 16.77
N GLY A 338 20.26 4.83 16.18
CA GLY A 338 21.44 4.36 15.45
C GLY A 338 21.82 5.25 14.26
N ALA A 339 20.81 5.71 13.49
CA ALA A 339 21.04 6.64 12.37
C ALA A 339 21.57 8.00 12.85
N ILE A 340 21.09 8.52 13.99
CA ILE A 340 21.64 9.73 14.63
C ILE A 340 23.13 9.52 14.96
N ARG A 341 23.48 8.39 15.58
CA ARG A 341 24.88 8.06 15.90
C ARG A 341 25.75 7.95 14.66
N GLY A 342 25.23 7.32 13.60
CA GLY A 342 25.89 7.20 12.30
C GLY A 342 26.18 8.56 11.66
N LEU A 343 25.22 9.50 11.71
CA LEU A 343 25.38 10.86 11.21
C LEU A 343 26.39 11.66 12.04
N GLN A 344 26.29 11.63 13.38
CA GLN A 344 27.17 12.38 14.28
C GLN A 344 28.62 11.88 14.22
N GLY A 345 28.83 10.57 14.04
CA GLY A 345 30.12 9.95 13.90
C GLY A 345 30.67 9.89 12.46
N HIS A 346 29.93 10.43 11.47
CA HIS A 346 30.24 10.29 10.03
C HIS A 346 30.56 8.84 9.63
N SER A 347 29.89 7.86 10.26
CA SER A 347 30.12 6.44 10.03
C SER A 347 29.05 5.85 9.12
N PHE A 348 29.40 5.64 7.85
CA PHE A 348 28.52 5.00 6.88
C PHE A 348 28.05 3.60 7.34
N PRO A 349 28.92 2.68 7.85
CA PRO A 349 28.45 1.37 8.28
C PRO A 349 27.39 1.44 9.40
N VAL A 350 27.56 2.35 10.37
CA VAL A 350 26.58 2.53 11.46
C VAL A 350 25.28 3.11 10.91
N PHE A 351 25.36 4.13 10.06
CA PHE A 351 24.20 4.75 9.42
C PHE A 351 23.42 3.75 8.58
N PHE A 352 24.12 3.02 7.71
CA PHE A 352 23.49 2.03 6.82
C PHE A 352 22.82 0.90 7.61
N SER A 353 23.54 0.31 8.59
CA SER A 353 22.98 -0.75 9.44
C SER A 353 21.75 -0.27 10.22
N ALA A 354 21.80 0.96 10.73
CA ALA A 354 20.66 1.58 11.42
C ALA A 354 19.44 1.75 10.49
N PHE A 355 19.67 2.17 9.24
CA PHE A 355 18.59 2.22 8.24
C PHE A 355 18.05 0.82 7.88
N MET A 356 18.88 -0.22 7.86
CA MET A 356 18.38 -1.60 7.69
C MET A 356 17.46 -2.01 8.84
N VAL A 357 17.77 -1.61 10.08
CA VAL A 357 16.89 -1.82 11.24
C VAL A 357 15.59 -1.01 11.09
N LEU A 358 15.65 0.24 10.61
CA LEU A 358 14.45 1.03 10.29
C LEU A 358 13.56 0.34 9.26
N PHE A 359 14.14 -0.14 8.15
CA PHE A 359 13.39 -0.83 7.11
C PHE A 359 12.78 -2.15 7.61
N LEU A 360 13.55 -2.92 8.39
CA LEU A 360 13.08 -4.16 9.00
C LEU A 360 11.89 -3.89 9.95
N GLY A 361 12.04 -2.93 10.85
CA GLY A 361 10.99 -2.52 11.78
C GLY A 361 9.74 -2.00 11.04
N ALA A 362 9.93 -1.15 10.02
CA ALA A 362 8.83 -0.62 9.21
C ALA A 362 8.08 -1.74 8.46
N GLY A 363 8.80 -2.71 7.88
CA GLY A 363 8.21 -3.84 7.17
C GLY A 363 7.44 -4.77 8.10
N ILE A 364 8.05 -5.23 9.21
CA ILE A 364 7.40 -6.06 10.22
C ILE A 364 6.15 -5.35 10.76
N GLY A 365 6.29 -4.09 11.16
CA GLY A 365 5.19 -3.27 11.67
C GLY A 365 4.06 -3.09 10.65
N ASN A 366 4.39 -2.91 9.37
CA ASN A 366 3.41 -2.81 8.29
C ASN A 366 2.53 -4.07 8.21
N GLY A 367 3.13 -5.26 8.28
CA GLY A 367 2.40 -6.53 8.32
C GLY A 367 1.55 -6.68 9.59
N ALA A 368 2.13 -6.38 10.74
CA ALA A 368 1.49 -6.53 12.05
C ALA A 368 0.31 -5.57 12.25
N THR A 369 0.49 -4.26 11.98
CA THR A 369 -0.56 -3.25 12.12
C THR A 369 -1.74 -3.53 11.20
N TYR A 370 -1.46 -3.97 9.96
CA TYR A 370 -2.51 -4.34 9.02
C TYR A 370 -3.34 -5.53 9.51
N ARG A 371 -2.68 -6.50 10.19
CA ARG A 371 -3.33 -7.68 10.76
C ARG A 371 -4.23 -7.37 11.96
N MET A 372 -3.97 -6.27 12.68
CA MET A 372 -4.83 -5.81 13.77
C MET A 372 -6.23 -5.42 13.29
N ILE A 373 -6.39 -4.91 12.06
CA ILE A 373 -7.66 -4.33 11.61
C ILE A 373 -8.82 -5.33 11.72
N PRO A 374 -8.77 -6.53 11.10
CA PRO A 374 -9.87 -7.48 11.23
C PRO A 374 -10.09 -7.97 12.67
N ALA A 375 -9.02 -8.08 13.47
CA ALA A 375 -9.11 -8.51 14.86
C ALA A 375 -9.87 -7.48 15.71
N VAL A 376 -9.47 -6.20 15.64
CA VAL A 376 -10.09 -5.09 16.37
C VAL A 376 -11.57 -4.93 16.06
N PHE A 377 -11.95 -5.07 14.78
CA PHE A 377 -13.35 -4.91 14.38
C PHE A 377 -14.24 -6.12 14.72
N ARG A 378 -13.66 -7.30 14.94
CA ARG A 378 -14.41 -8.51 15.36
C ARG A 378 -14.50 -8.64 16.86
N ALA A 379 -13.61 -7.99 17.60
CA ALA A 379 -13.53 -8.08 19.04
C ALA A 379 -14.84 -7.64 19.73
N GLY A 380 -15.42 -8.51 20.57
CA GLY A 380 -16.66 -8.23 21.29
C GLY A 380 -17.93 -8.14 20.43
N VAL A 381 -17.89 -8.61 19.17
CA VAL A 381 -19.03 -8.55 18.26
C VAL A 381 -19.77 -9.89 18.21
N ASP A 382 -21.09 -9.86 18.43
CA ASP A 382 -21.97 -11.01 18.34
C ASP A 382 -22.03 -11.58 16.93
N ARG A 383 -22.39 -12.88 16.80
CA ARG A 383 -22.43 -13.60 15.52
C ARG A 383 -23.30 -12.91 14.47
N GLU A 384 -24.43 -12.32 14.87
CA GLU A 384 -25.34 -11.59 13.97
C GLU A 384 -24.70 -10.36 13.32
N HIS A 385 -23.78 -9.68 14.02
CA HIS A 385 -23.12 -8.45 13.57
C HIS A 385 -21.76 -8.67 12.90
N LEU A 386 -21.27 -9.92 12.84
CA LEU A 386 -19.96 -10.24 12.25
C LEU A 386 -19.83 -9.80 10.79
N ALA A 387 -20.90 -9.89 9.99
CA ALA A 387 -20.89 -9.44 8.60
C ALA A 387 -20.67 -7.92 8.51
N THR A 388 -21.32 -7.14 9.36
CA THR A 388 -21.16 -5.68 9.45
C THR A 388 -19.76 -5.31 9.94
N ALA A 389 -19.25 -6.00 10.94
CA ALA A 389 -17.89 -5.81 11.44
C ALA A 389 -16.81 -6.06 10.37
N ARG A 390 -16.96 -7.13 9.57
CA ARG A 390 -16.06 -7.43 8.44
C ARG A 390 -16.08 -6.33 7.37
N LYS A 391 -17.25 -5.82 7.05
CA LYS A 391 -17.41 -4.71 6.09
C LYS A 391 -16.76 -3.43 6.64
N ALA A 392 -16.97 -3.10 7.92
CA ALA A 392 -16.32 -1.96 8.55
C ALA A 392 -14.79 -2.12 8.61
N ALA A 393 -14.28 -3.33 8.87
CA ALA A 393 -12.85 -3.62 8.78
C ALA A 393 -12.29 -3.36 7.37
N ALA A 394 -13.01 -3.75 6.31
CA ALA A 394 -12.61 -3.47 4.94
C ALA A 394 -12.57 -1.96 4.65
N GLY A 395 -13.54 -1.18 5.15
CA GLY A 395 -13.51 0.28 5.09
C GLY A 395 -12.30 0.88 5.83
N CYS A 396 -12.00 0.37 7.02
CA CYS A 396 -10.82 0.77 7.79
C CYS A 396 -9.50 0.50 7.03
N ILE A 397 -9.37 -0.65 6.36
CA ILE A 397 -8.22 -0.98 5.52
C ILE A 397 -8.00 0.09 4.44
N GLY A 398 -9.06 0.54 3.78
CA GLY A 398 -8.98 1.60 2.77
C GLY A 398 -8.52 2.94 3.35
N ILE A 399 -9.12 3.36 4.48
CA ILE A 399 -8.79 4.62 5.15
C ILE A 399 -7.36 4.57 5.70
N ALA A 400 -7.01 3.53 6.46
CA ALA A 400 -5.68 3.38 7.04
C ALA A 400 -4.60 3.29 5.94
N GLY A 401 -4.90 2.60 4.82
CA GLY A 401 -4.01 2.53 3.67
C GLY A 401 -3.75 3.89 3.01
N ALA A 402 -4.75 4.77 2.95
CA ALA A 402 -4.61 6.13 2.44
C ALA A 402 -3.85 7.02 3.44
N VAL A 403 -4.31 7.07 4.69
CA VAL A 403 -3.71 7.90 5.75
C VAL A 403 -2.26 7.48 6.02
N GLY A 404 -1.97 6.18 6.11
CA GLY A 404 -0.61 5.66 6.31
C GLY A 404 0.36 6.11 5.22
N ALA A 405 -0.10 6.17 3.97
CA ALA A 405 0.74 6.58 2.83
C ALA A 405 1.23 8.04 2.92
N TYR A 406 0.57 8.92 3.68
CA TYR A 406 1.07 10.27 3.91
C TYR A 406 2.42 10.31 4.63
N GLY A 407 2.81 9.26 5.36
CA GLY A 407 4.17 9.14 5.91
C GLY A 407 5.25 9.23 4.83
N GLY A 408 4.96 8.75 3.61
CA GLY A 408 5.82 8.90 2.46
C GLY A 408 6.06 10.36 2.02
N PHE A 409 5.17 11.27 2.38
CA PHE A 409 5.34 12.71 2.25
C PHE A 409 6.00 13.32 3.49
N LEU A 410 5.50 12.97 4.68
CA LEU A 410 5.89 13.60 5.94
C LEU A 410 7.37 13.38 6.27
N ILE A 411 7.90 12.18 6.03
CA ILE A 411 9.30 11.83 6.39
C ILE A 411 10.31 12.61 5.54
N PRO A 412 10.26 12.60 4.19
CA PRO A 412 11.17 13.43 3.39
C PRO A 412 11.03 14.93 3.70
N ARG A 413 9.81 15.41 3.95
CA ARG A 413 9.58 16.81 4.33
C ARG A 413 10.13 17.12 5.72
N GLY A 414 10.05 16.17 6.66
CA GLY A 414 10.69 16.28 7.98
C GLY A 414 12.20 16.46 7.87
N PHE A 415 12.87 15.64 7.04
CA PHE A 415 14.30 15.78 6.76
C PHE A 415 14.63 17.13 6.11
N ALA A 416 13.87 17.56 5.12
CA ALA A 416 14.07 18.84 4.46
C ALA A 416 13.95 20.03 5.43
N THR A 417 12.90 20.01 6.27
CA THR A 417 12.66 21.06 7.26
C THR A 417 13.77 21.12 8.29
N ALA A 418 14.20 19.97 8.81
CA ALA A 418 15.31 19.90 9.77
C ALA A 418 16.62 20.42 9.15
N GLN A 419 16.94 20.00 7.94
CA GLN A 419 18.13 20.47 7.24
C GLN A 419 18.09 21.98 6.98
N LYS A 420 16.93 22.52 6.55
CA LYS A 420 16.77 23.95 6.27
C LYS A 420 16.86 24.80 7.53
N THR A 421 16.27 24.32 8.63
CA THR A 421 16.14 25.12 9.87
C THR A 421 17.38 24.97 10.78
N PHE A 422 17.96 23.79 10.84
CA PHE A 422 19.03 23.46 11.79
C PHE A 422 20.37 23.09 11.12
N GLY A 423 20.42 23.04 9.80
CA GLY A 423 21.62 22.60 9.07
C GLY A 423 21.94 21.10 9.26
N SER A 424 21.01 20.32 9.80
CA SER A 424 21.23 18.92 10.17
C SER A 424 19.94 18.10 10.05
N LEU A 425 20.08 16.81 9.72
CA LEU A 425 18.98 15.85 9.68
C LEU A 425 18.61 15.29 11.06
N VAL A 426 19.51 15.43 12.04
CA VAL A 426 19.37 14.87 13.38
C VAL A 426 18.08 15.28 14.10
N PRO A 427 17.63 16.56 14.05
CA PRO A 427 16.37 16.94 14.67
C PRO A 427 15.16 16.19 14.12
N ALA A 428 15.11 15.92 12.80
CA ALA A 428 14.01 15.12 12.24
C ALA A 428 14.00 13.69 12.80
N LEU A 429 15.16 13.05 12.92
CA LEU A 429 15.27 11.71 13.50
C LEU A 429 14.82 11.68 14.97
N TRP A 430 15.10 12.72 15.76
CA TRP A 430 14.58 12.83 17.13
C TRP A 430 13.05 12.97 17.16
N VAL A 431 12.46 13.73 16.24
CA VAL A 431 11.00 13.81 16.10
C VAL A 431 10.41 12.43 15.77
N PHE A 432 11.07 11.66 14.89
CA PHE A 432 10.63 10.30 14.57
C PHE A 432 10.76 9.35 15.76
N VAL A 433 11.85 9.43 16.55
CA VAL A 433 12.00 8.69 17.81
C VAL A 433 10.82 8.94 18.74
N VAL A 434 10.49 10.21 18.99
CA VAL A 434 9.36 10.59 19.86
C VAL A 434 8.03 10.07 19.28
N ALA A 435 7.83 10.17 17.96
CA ALA A 435 6.64 9.67 17.30
C ALA A 435 6.50 8.14 17.45
N TYR A 436 7.58 7.37 17.27
CA TYR A 436 7.54 5.90 17.43
C TYR A 436 7.28 5.49 18.88
N LEU A 437 7.89 6.17 19.85
CA LEU A 437 7.61 5.92 21.27
C LEU A 437 6.15 6.23 21.62
N LEU A 438 5.60 7.32 21.10
CA LEU A 438 4.18 7.67 21.25
C LEU A 438 3.28 6.60 20.64
N MET A 439 3.59 6.14 19.43
CA MET A 439 2.84 5.09 18.75
C MET A 439 2.89 3.76 19.52
N ALA A 440 4.04 3.39 20.08
CA ALA A 440 4.18 2.24 20.95
C ALA A 440 3.32 2.39 22.22
N ALA A 441 3.36 3.55 22.87
CA ALA A 441 2.57 3.85 24.06
C ALA A 441 1.06 3.82 23.77
N VAL A 442 0.61 4.40 22.67
CA VAL A 442 -0.79 4.35 22.21
C VAL A 442 -1.22 2.91 21.95
N THR A 443 -0.39 2.12 21.25
CA THR A 443 -0.69 0.71 20.97
C THR A 443 -0.84 -0.07 22.26
N TYR A 444 0.06 0.12 23.22
CA TYR A 444 0.00 -0.52 24.54
C TYR A 444 -1.25 -0.10 25.30
N ALA A 445 -1.49 1.20 25.43
CA ALA A 445 -2.60 1.75 26.21
C ALA A 445 -3.97 1.31 25.68
N VAL A 446 -4.14 1.24 24.36
CA VAL A 446 -5.43 0.93 23.74
C VAL A 446 -5.67 -0.58 23.59
N TYR A 447 -4.61 -1.36 23.28
CA TYR A 447 -4.79 -2.76 22.87
C TYR A 447 -4.15 -3.80 23.79
N GLN A 448 -3.28 -3.42 24.76
CA GLN A 448 -2.55 -4.38 25.59
C GLN A 448 -2.67 -4.13 27.09
N ARG A 449 -3.01 -2.92 27.53
CA ARG A 449 -3.12 -2.59 28.96
C ARG A 449 -4.21 -3.44 29.62
N ARG A 450 -3.93 -4.04 30.77
CA ARG A 450 -4.92 -4.76 31.59
C ARG A 450 -6.11 -3.83 31.89
N GLY A 451 -7.33 -4.28 31.60
CA GLY A 451 -8.57 -3.49 31.71
C GLY A 451 -8.93 -2.67 30.45
N ALA A 452 -8.13 -2.68 29.39
CA ALA A 452 -8.59 -2.19 28.09
C ALA A 452 -9.67 -3.14 27.53
N ALA A 453 -10.72 -2.57 26.91
CA ALA A 453 -11.86 -3.34 26.40
C ALA A 453 -11.48 -4.45 25.41
N LEU A 454 -10.32 -4.32 24.76
CA LEU A 454 -9.83 -5.26 23.74
C LEU A 454 -8.63 -6.09 24.21
N ALA A 455 -8.15 -5.91 25.45
CA ALA A 455 -6.94 -6.60 25.95
C ALA A 455 -7.15 -8.11 26.21
N ALA A 456 -8.40 -8.54 26.37
CA ALA A 456 -8.75 -9.94 26.58
C ALA A 456 -8.69 -10.76 25.26
N GLU A 457 -8.68 -10.09 24.11
CA GLU A 457 -8.61 -10.72 22.81
C GLU A 457 -7.19 -10.63 22.25
N THR A 458 -6.77 -11.66 21.51
CA THR A 458 -5.46 -11.68 20.86
C THR A 458 -5.50 -10.78 19.62
N ILE A 459 -5.30 -9.45 19.84
CA ILE A 459 -5.29 -8.44 18.80
C ILE A 459 -3.88 -8.26 18.26
#